data_9b299db91449a99cde37e0b632c1ff2b
#
_entry.id   9b299db91449a99cde37e0b632c1ff2b
#
_cell.length_a   1.000
_cell.length_b   1.000
_cell.length_c   1.000
_cell.angle_alpha   90.00
_cell.angle_beta   90.00
_cell.angle_gamma   90.00
#
_symmetry.space_group_name_H-M   'P 1'
#
loop_
_entity.id
_entity.type
_entity.pdbx_description
1 polymer ?
#
loop_
_entity_poly.entity_id
_entity_poly.type
_entity_poly.pdbx_seq_one_letter_code
_entity_poly.pdbx_strand_id
1 'polypeptide(L)'
;MSERAEHEAGGLWDKLRRRKVVQWGIAYGVGAWGFLQGLEYVGEAFGWPGQLRQIAILALLVGLPVVLVVAWYHGDRGEQRVSGTELTIITLLFLVGGGIFWRYDRAADPTAAGAPQSGNATAGAPVATAAAVTGPSVAVLPFVNMSTDEDNEYFSDGISEELLNVLVRVDGLGVASRTSSFAYKGSKLGAAAIARELKVGHILEGSVRKSGNRVRITAQLIDAEQDRHLWSATYDRELNDIFAIQDEIANAIVTALRDELQPLVAAAPVVAVRADTENLEAYQLYLKARELFIARQDLAEAVRLFERVVELDPGFARGWEGLAAVCGIIESWGIRDRDYQARAREAANRALQLDPSLSMPWAVLAMTLKQDWPVDYVRQFELFAQATEADPRNSTAYLWRSLAWLELGFFDRALADLDRCLELEPNYRNAARHKALALLFMGRTDEALRLFEQGVATGFITSRAENFVGPLLARGNTLAVRLLMDDMTLDPAVRDILLDSLQHPGKARADRRGVIERFFSDPDSEYVVGLGLTHPYLWLGEFDLAGETRDGVSSAIVAWDRYPAGWRNSAGFKHKLDAQGVTAYWRKHGYPPQCRPVGAADFTCD
;
A
#
# COMPACT_ATOMS: atom_id res chain seq x y z
N MET A 1 21.95 38.07 -55.91
CA MET A 1 22.40 36.91 -55.11
C MET A 1 21.45 36.66 -53.94
N SER A 2 20.12 36.62 -54.15
CA SER A 2 19.12 36.35 -53.09
C SER A 2 18.05 35.32 -53.46
N GLU A 3 18.21 34.59 -54.55
CA GLU A 3 17.21 33.58 -55.00
C GLU A 3 17.67 32.12 -54.89
N ARG A 4 18.84 31.85 -54.30
CA ARG A 4 19.36 30.47 -54.13
C ARG A 4 19.26 29.89 -52.71
N ALA A 5 18.79 30.65 -51.73
CA ALA A 5 18.72 30.19 -50.33
C ALA A 5 17.31 29.69 -49.87
N GLU A 6 16.27 29.87 -50.67
CA GLU A 6 14.90 29.43 -50.32
C GLU A 6 14.50 28.04 -50.84
N HIS A 7 15.40 27.32 -51.53
CA HIS A 7 15.09 26.05 -52.19
C HIS A 7 15.56 24.79 -51.43
N GLU A 8 16.21 24.92 -50.29
CA GLU A 8 16.70 23.75 -49.50
C GLU A 8 15.89 23.44 -48.23
N ALA A 9 14.90 24.24 -47.86
CA ALA A 9 14.07 24.01 -46.69
C ALA A 9 12.76 23.21 -46.95
N GLY A 10 12.48 22.82 -48.19
CA GLY A 10 11.40 21.91 -48.58
C GLY A 10 11.74 20.43 -48.31
N GLY A 11 12.42 20.20 -47.21
CA GLY A 11 13.28 19.06 -47.05
C GLY A 11 12.59 17.74 -46.69
N LEU A 12 12.83 17.26 -45.53
CA LEU A 12 12.60 15.85 -45.07
C LEU A 12 11.12 15.49 -44.99
N TRP A 13 10.28 16.41 -44.57
CA TRP A 13 8.84 16.21 -44.37
C TRP A 13 8.06 16.02 -45.68
N ASP A 14 8.40 16.79 -46.70
CA ASP A 14 7.82 16.63 -48.04
C ASP A 14 8.28 15.34 -48.72
N LYS A 15 9.52 14.92 -48.51
CA LYS A 15 10.03 13.62 -48.95
C LYS A 15 9.32 12.45 -48.26
N LEU A 16 9.07 12.54 -46.94
CA LEU A 16 8.33 11.54 -46.15
C LEU A 16 6.87 11.43 -46.64
N ARG A 17 6.23 12.58 -46.93
CA ARG A 17 4.82 12.63 -47.37
C ARG A 17 4.69 12.11 -48.82
N ARG A 18 5.60 12.42 -49.71
CA ARG A 18 5.62 11.91 -51.12
C ARG A 18 5.84 10.39 -51.15
N ARG A 19 6.63 9.83 -50.26
CA ARG A 19 6.90 8.37 -50.17
C ARG A 19 5.86 7.58 -49.41
N LYS A 20 4.74 8.17 -49.05
CA LYS A 20 3.61 7.54 -48.30
C LYS A 20 4.02 6.91 -46.98
N VAL A 21 5.22 7.17 -46.45
CA VAL A 21 5.74 6.60 -45.19
C VAL A 21 4.80 6.92 -44.01
N VAL A 22 4.30 8.16 -43.97
CA VAL A 22 3.34 8.60 -42.94
C VAL A 22 2.02 7.82 -43.02
N GLN A 23 1.50 7.59 -44.25
CA GLN A 23 0.26 6.84 -44.45
C GLN A 23 0.42 5.38 -44.04
N TRP A 24 1.53 4.74 -44.37
CA TRP A 24 1.84 3.37 -43.96
C TRP A 24 2.06 3.27 -42.44
N GLY A 25 2.73 4.25 -41.82
CA GLY A 25 2.90 4.32 -40.37
C GLY A 25 1.57 4.44 -39.63
N ILE A 26 0.65 5.30 -40.11
CA ILE A 26 -0.70 5.43 -39.52
C ILE A 26 -1.51 4.15 -39.71
N ALA A 27 -1.50 3.57 -40.92
CA ALA A 27 -2.22 2.33 -41.20
C ALA A 27 -1.72 1.17 -40.33
N TYR A 28 -0.38 1.09 -40.15
CA TYR A 28 0.22 0.10 -39.26
C TYR A 28 -0.22 0.33 -37.80
N GLY A 29 -0.19 1.58 -37.30
CA GLY A 29 -0.61 1.91 -35.94
C GLY A 29 -2.08 1.55 -35.67
N VAL A 30 -2.98 1.87 -36.61
CA VAL A 30 -4.41 1.50 -36.51
C VAL A 30 -4.59 -0.03 -36.56
N GLY A 31 -3.88 -0.71 -37.46
CA GLY A 31 -3.93 -2.18 -37.58
C GLY A 31 -3.36 -2.87 -36.33
N ALA A 32 -2.25 -2.37 -35.80
CA ALA A 32 -1.62 -2.88 -34.58
C ALA A 32 -2.53 -2.69 -33.36
N TRP A 33 -3.17 -1.52 -33.24
CA TRP A 33 -4.15 -1.26 -32.18
C TRP A 33 -5.36 -2.21 -32.27
N GLY A 34 -5.96 -2.34 -33.44
CA GLY A 34 -7.10 -3.24 -33.65
C GLY A 34 -6.72 -4.72 -33.39
N PHE A 35 -5.52 -5.13 -33.77
CA PHE A 35 -5.01 -6.48 -33.50
C PHE A 35 -4.83 -6.71 -32.00
N LEU A 36 -4.27 -5.77 -31.25
CA LEU A 36 -4.10 -5.89 -29.80
C LEU A 36 -5.44 -5.94 -29.07
N GLN A 37 -6.43 -5.15 -29.50
CA GLN A 37 -7.79 -5.21 -28.95
C GLN A 37 -8.46 -6.58 -29.24
N GLY A 38 -8.31 -7.07 -30.46
CA GLY A 38 -8.81 -8.39 -30.83
C GLY A 38 -8.12 -9.52 -30.05
N LEU A 39 -6.80 -9.41 -29.86
CA LEU A 39 -6.01 -10.37 -29.07
C LEU A 39 -6.41 -10.36 -27.59
N GLU A 40 -6.72 -9.19 -27.02
CA GLU A 40 -7.22 -9.05 -25.66
C GLU A 40 -8.57 -9.75 -25.50
N TYR A 41 -9.53 -9.41 -26.37
CA TYR A 41 -10.86 -10.00 -26.34
C TYR A 41 -10.85 -11.53 -26.54
N VAL A 42 -10.08 -12.02 -27.52
CA VAL A 42 -9.94 -13.45 -27.78
C VAL A 42 -9.15 -14.13 -26.66
N GLY A 43 -8.08 -13.50 -26.17
CA GLY A 43 -7.27 -14.01 -25.08
C GLY A 43 -8.06 -14.20 -23.79
N GLU A 44 -8.94 -13.26 -23.46
CA GLU A 44 -9.87 -13.40 -22.33
C GLU A 44 -10.90 -14.52 -22.55
N ALA A 45 -11.48 -14.62 -23.75
CA ALA A 45 -12.47 -15.64 -24.08
C ALA A 45 -11.91 -17.08 -24.05
N PHE A 46 -10.63 -17.25 -24.39
CA PHE A 46 -9.97 -18.57 -24.45
C PHE A 46 -8.96 -18.82 -23.34
N GLY A 47 -8.82 -17.90 -22.36
CA GLY A 47 -7.93 -18.06 -21.21
C GLY A 47 -6.43 -18.09 -21.57
N TRP A 48 -6.01 -17.35 -22.59
CA TRP A 48 -4.62 -17.34 -23.04
C TRP A 48 -3.68 -16.67 -22.01
N PRO A 49 -2.44 -17.20 -21.84
CA PRO A 49 -1.49 -16.59 -20.90
C PRO A 49 -1.17 -15.14 -21.28
N GLY A 50 -1.10 -14.24 -20.29
CA GLY A 50 -0.78 -12.82 -20.49
C GLY A 50 0.55 -12.58 -21.22
N GLN A 51 1.47 -13.54 -21.22
CA GLN A 51 2.72 -13.54 -21.97
C GLN A 51 2.52 -13.40 -23.49
N LEU A 52 1.44 -13.98 -24.03
CA LEU A 52 1.14 -13.84 -25.47
C LEU A 52 0.88 -12.40 -25.88
N ARG A 53 0.25 -11.61 -25.02
CA ARG A 53 0.05 -10.17 -25.25
C ARG A 53 1.38 -9.39 -25.25
N GLN A 54 2.29 -9.73 -24.35
CA GLN A 54 3.62 -9.10 -24.27
C GLN A 54 4.44 -9.43 -25.52
N ILE A 55 4.40 -10.68 -25.99
CA ILE A 55 5.06 -11.12 -27.22
C ILE A 55 4.48 -10.38 -28.43
N ALA A 56 3.16 -10.24 -28.52
CA ALA A 56 2.49 -9.53 -29.59
C ALA A 56 2.88 -8.04 -29.63
N ILE A 57 2.92 -7.37 -28.48
CA ILE A 57 3.36 -5.97 -28.37
C ILE A 57 4.82 -5.82 -28.84
N LEU A 58 5.71 -6.71 -28.41
CA LEU A 58 7.11 -6.69 -28.82
C LEU A 58 7.27 -6.92 -30.32
N ALA A 59 6.54 -7.88 -30.89
CA ALA A 59 6.53 -8.16 -32.31
C ALA A 59 6.04 -6.96 -33.15
N LEU A 60 5.01 -6.25 -32.67
CA LEU A 60 4.51 -5.04 -33.32
C LEU A 60 5.50 -3.89 -33.20
N LEU A 61 6.18 -3.72 -32.07
CA LEU A 61 7.22 -2.70 -31.93
C LEU A 61 8.41 -2.93 -32.87
N VAL A 62 8.83 -4.18 -33.07
CA VAL A 62 9.89 -4.56 -34.03
C VAL A 62 9.39 -4.45 -35.47
N GLY A 63 8.11 -4.72 -35.71
CA GLY A 63 7.49 -4.62 -37.03
C GLY A 63 7.39 -3.18 -37.59
N LEU A 64 7.20 -2.19 -36.72
CA LEU A 64 7.05 -0.78 -37.12
C LEU A 64 8.26 -0.25 -37.93
N PRO A 65 9.52 -0.36 -37.47
CA PRO A 65 10.68 0.03 -38.27
C PRO A 65 10.77 -0.68 -39.62
N VAL A 66 10.42 -1.98 -39.64
CA VAL A 66 10.41 -2.77 -40.89
C VAL A 66 9.43 -2.17 -41.90
N VAL A 67 8.19 -1.88 -41.47
CA VAL A 67 7.16 -1.28 -42.33
C VAL A 67 7.57 0.11 -42.79
N LEU A 68 8.20 0.92 -41.95
CA LEU A 68 8.67 2.26 -42.32
C LEU A 68 9.82 2.20 -43.36
N VAL A 69 10.74 1.24 -43.20
CA VAL A 69 11.83 0.99 -44.17
C VAL A 69 11.24 0.54 -45.52
N VAL A 70 10.33 -0.43 -45.51
CA VAL A 70 9.66 -0.91 -46.72
C VAL A 70 8.89 0.22 -47.41
N ALA A 71 8.13 1.03 -46.65
CA ALA A 71 7.41 2.19 -47.16
C ALA A 71 8.35 3.26 -47.76
N TRP A 72 9.53 3.46 -47.17
CA TRP A 72 10.54 4.38 -47.67
C TRP A 72 11.11 3.96 -49.04
N TYR A 73 11.37 2.66 -49.21
CA TYR A 73 11.98 2.15 -50.44
C TYR A 73 10.98 1.85 -51.57
N HIS A 74 9.71 1.50 -51.25
CA HIS A 74 8.70 1.06 -52.20
C HIS A 74 7.59 2.10 -52.48
N GLY A 75 7.68 3.31 -51.92
CA GLY A 75 6.59 4.30 -51.95
C GLY A 75 6.20 4.89 -53.31
N ASP A 76 6.98 4.72 -54.40
CA ASP A 76 6.81 5.52 -55.62
C ASP A 76 6.75 4.77 -56.98
N ARG A 77 6.93 3.44 -57.10
CA ARG A 77 6.85 2.76 -58.42
C ARG A 77 6.42 1.30 -58.31
N GLY A 78 5.51 0.90 -59.17
CA GLY A 78 5.06 -0.49 -59.33
C GLY A 78 6.15 -1.42 -59.84
N GLU A 79 6.05 -2.73 -59.52
CA GLU A 79 6.96 -3.83 -59.80
C GLU A 79 8.38 -3.67 -59.28
N GLN A 80 8.59 -3.98 -58.02
CA GLN A 80 9.94 -4.01 -57.46
C GLN A 80 10.21 -5.37 -56.81
N ARG A 81 11.36 -5.97 -57.15
CA ARG A 81 11.94 -7.12 -56.46
C ARG A 81 12.68 -6.59 -55.23
N VAL A 82 12.50 -7.27 -54.09
CA VAL A 82 13.21 -6.99 -52.83
C VAL A 82 14.71 -7.03 -53.13
N SER A 83 15.43 -5.94 -52.85
CA SER A 83 16.88 -5.86 -53.08
C SER A 83 17.63 -6.62 -51.96
N GLY A 84 18.86 -7.10 -52.27
CA GLY A 84 19.68 -7.80 -51.30
C GLY A 84 19.99 -6.95 -50.07
N THR A 85 20.08 -5.61 -50.20
CA THR A 85 20.30 -4.68 -49.10
C THR A 85 19.09 -4.61 -48.17
N GLU A 86 17.88 -4.62 -48.72
CA GLU A 86 16.63 -4.63 -47.93
C GLU A 86 16.47 -5.92 -47.15
N LEU A 87 16.77 -7.06 -47.81
CA LEU A 87 16.75 -8.36 -47.15
C LEU A 87 17.74 -8.40 -45.97
N THR A 88 18.93 -7.81 -46.16
CA THR A 88 19.95 -7.74 -45.09
C THR A 88 19.48 -6.89 -43.91
N ILE A 89 18.86 -5.72 -44.15
CA ILE A 89 18.32 -4.85 -43.07
C ILE A 89 17.21 -5.55 -42.33
N ILE A 90 16.26 -6.18 -43.04
CA ILE A 90 15.15 -6.91 -42.44
C ILE A 90 15.68 -8.09 -41.60
N THR A 91 16.64 -8.85 -42.13
CA THR A 91 17.28 -9.97 -41.44
C THR A 91 17.99 -9.49 -40.16
N LEU A 92 18.71 -8.37 -40.24
CA LEU A 92 19.40 -7.78 -39.05
C LEU A 92 18.41 -7.34 -37.97
N LEU A 93 17.29 -6.73 -38.37
CA LEU A 93 16.23 -6.33 -37.44
C LEU A 93 15.58 -7.56 -36.75
N PHE A 94 15.36 -8.64 -37.48
CA PHE A 94 14.88 -9.90 -36.91
C PHE A 94 15.90 -10.56 -36.00
N LEU A 95 17.19 -10.52 -36.31
CA LEU A 95 18.25 -11.05 -35.45
C LEU A 95 18.40 -10.23 -34.17
N VAL A 96 18.31 -8.90 -34.23
CA VAL A 96 18.32 -8.03 -33.04
C VAL A 96 17.08 -8.25 -32.19
N GLY A 97 15.89 -8.29 -32.80
CA GLY A 97 14.64 -8.58 -32.09
C GLY A 97 14.63 -9.96 -31.45
N GLY A 98 15.09 -10.98 -32.18
CA GLY A 98 15.24 -12.36 -31.68
C GLY A 98 16.28 -12.47 -30.57
N GLY A 99 17.39 -11.71 -30.65
CA GLY A 99 18.41 -11.65 -29.60
C GLY A 99 17.91 -10.99 -28.30
N ILE A 100 17.12 -9.93 -28.41
CA ILE A 100 16.46 -9.28 -27.26
C ILE A 100 15.45 -10.24 -26.64
N PHE A 101 14.64 -10.93 -27.44
CA PHE A 101 13.67 -11.92 -26.99
C PHE A 101 14.37 -13.09 -26.27
N TRP A 102 15.43 -13.66 -26.85
CA TRP A 102 16.19 -14.75 -26.26
C TRP A 102 16.87 -14.37 -24.94
N ARG A 103 17.34 -13.12 -24.82
CA ARG A 103 17.89 -12.60 -23.57
C ARG A 103 16.80 -12.42 -22.49
N TYR A 104 15.60 -12.00 -22.91
CA TYR A 104 14.46 -11.84 -22.02
C TYR A 104 13.93 -13.19 -21.51
N ASP A 105 13.81 -14.17 -22.38
CA ASP A 105 13.36 -15.53 -22.06
C ASP A 105 14.32 -16.24 -21.08
N ARG A 106 15.64 -16.07 -21.26
CA ARG A 106 16.64 -16.58 -20.32
C ARG A 106 16.65 -15.87 -18.96
N ALA A 107 16.20 -14.65 -18.88
CA ALA A 107 16.09 -13.91 -17.62
C ALA A 107 14.83 -14.33 -16.83
N ALA A 108 13.86 -14.94 -17.50
CA ALA A 108 12.60 -15.41 -16.93
C ALA A 108 12.63 -16.88 -16.46
N ASP A 109 13.69 -17.66 -16.76
CA ASP A 109 13.82 -19.06 -16.35
C ASP A 109 14.84 -19.21 -15.21
N PRO A 110 14.39 -19.35 -13.94
CA PRO A 110 15.30 -19.46 -12.79
C PRO A 110 16.03 -20.81 -12.69
N THR A 111 15.81 -21.76 -13.63
CA THR A 111 16.37 -23.11 -13.57
C THR A 111 17.67 -23.32 -14.35
N ALA A 112 18.15 -22.30 -15.09
CA ALA A 112 19.33 -22.45 -15.98
C ALA A 112 20.66 -21.89 -15.40
N ALA A 113 20.73 -21.46 -14.16
CA ALA A 113 21.98 -21.10 -13.50
C ALA A 113 22.54 -22.30 -12.73
N GLY A 114 23.57 -22.93 -13.30
CA GLY A 114 24.27 -24.06 -12.72
C GLY A 114 24.76 -23.79 -11.30
N ALA A 115 24.54 -24.74 -10.43
CA ALA A 115 24.97 -24.73 -9.03
C ALA A 115 26.50 -24.61 -8.91
N PRO A 116 27.04 -23.69 -8.10
CA PRO A 116 28.40 -23.80 -7.61
C PRO A 116 28.45 -24.81 -6.45
N GLN A 117 29.42 -25.71 -6.53
CA GLN A 117 29.69 -26.70 -5.52
C GLN A 117 30.11 -26.08 -4.19
N SER A 118 29.62 -26.72 -3.15
CA SER A 118 29.86 -26.56 -1.72
C SER A 118 31.24 -26.08 -1.30
N GLY A 119 31.26 -24.94 -0.60
CA GLY A 119 32.24 -24.61 0.42
C GLY A 119 31.53 -24.50 1.76
N ASN A 120 32.02 -25.24 2.77
CA ASN A 120 31.53 -25.29 4.13
C ASN A 120 31.22 -23.89 4.69
N ALA A 121 29.97 -23.59 4.98
CA ALA A 121 29.57 -22.50 5.85
C ALA A 121 28.77 -23.08 7.02
N THR A 122 29.28 -22.80 8.19
CA THR A 122 28.74 -23.04 9.53
C THR A 122 27.22 -22.79 9.60
N ALA A 123 26.55 -23.73 10.22
CA ALA A 123 25.11 -23.71 10.49
C ALA A 123 24.67 -22.39 11.15
N GLY A 124 24.04 -21.53 10.39
CA GLY A 124 23.19 -20.46 10.90
C GLY A 124 21.89 -21.08 11.43
N ALA A 125 21.45 -20.62 12.57
CA ALA A 125 20.23 -21.05 13.23
C ALA A 125 19.03 -21.02 12.25
N PRO A 126 18.10 -21.98 12.35
CA PRO A 126 16.93 -22.01 11.48
C PRO A 126 16.09 -20.75 11.69
N VAL A 127 15.83 -20.03 10.59
CA VAL A 127 14.75 -19.04 10.54
C VAL A 127 13.50 -19.80 11.01
N ALA A 128 12.90 -19.32 12.09
CA ALA A 128 11.67 -19.89 12.62
C ALA A 128 10.64 -19.89 11.49
N THR A 129 10.36 -21.05 10.95
CA THR A 129 9.17 -21.30 10.12
C THR A 129 7.99 -20.88 10.97
N ALA A 130 7.23 -19.89 10.50
CA ALA A 130 5.97 -19.52 11.11
C ALA A 130 5.19 -20.81 11.37
N ALA A 131 4.82 -21.03 12.64
CA ALA A 131 4.10 -22.22 13.06
C ALA A 131 2.86 -22.35 12.16
N ALA A 132 2.73 -23.47 11.47
CA ALA A 132 1.50 -23.82 10.77
C ALA A 132 0.36 -23.70 11.80
N VAL A 133 -0.70 -23.01 11.45
CA VAL A 133 -1.90 -22.93 12.29
C VAL A 133 -2.40 -24.37 12.46
N THR A 134 -2.14 -24.97 13.62
CA THR A 134 -2.59 -26.33 13.94
C THR A 134 -4.03 -26.24 14.42
N GLY A 135 -4.99 -26.28 13.49
CA GLY A 135 -6.42 -26.19 13.78
C GLY A 135 -7.23 -25.80 12.55
N PRO A 136 -8.56 -25.91 12.63
CA PRO A 136 -9.44 -25.45 11.55
C PRO A 136 -9.25 -23.96 11.29
N SER A 137 -9.19 -23.62 10.01
CA SER A 137 -8.95 -22.25 9.57
C SER A 137 -9.78 -21.92 8.33
N VAL A 138 -10.24 -20.67 8.23
CA VAL A 138 -11.12 -20.20 7.17
C VAL A 138 -10.69 -18.84 6.65
N ALA A 139 -10.82 -18.62 5.36
CA ALA A 139 -10.80 -17.29 4.76
C ALA A 139 -12.20 -16.94 4.24
N VAL A 140 -12.68 -15.75 4.59
CA VAL A 140 -13.92 -15.21 4.07
C VAL A 140 -13.57 -14.35 2.86
N LEU A 141 -13.89 -14.82 1.66
CA LEU A 141 -13.69 -14.05 0.44
C LEU A 141 -14.78 -12.97 0.29
N PRO A 142 -14.47 -11.86 -0.41
CA PRO A 142 -15.50 -10.87 -0.74
C PRO A 142 -16.64 -11.52 -1.52
N PHE A 143 -17.88 -11.34 -1.05
CA PHE A 143 -19.05 -11.86 -1.73
C PHE A 143 -19.31 -11.07 -3.01
N VAL A 144 -19.65 -11.79 -4.07
CA VAL A 144 -19.89 -11.19 -5.38
C VAL A 144 -21.19 -10.39 -5.36
N ASN A 145 -21.14 -9.13 -5.76
CA ASN A 145 -22.34 -8.33 -5.97
C ASN A 145 -23.08 -8.82 -7.22
N MET A 146 -24.28 -9.37 -7.03
CA MET A 146 -25.18 -9.85 -8.07
C MET A 146 -26.38 -8.89 -8.27
N SER A 147 -26.33 -7.70 -7.68
CA SER A 147 -27.35 -6.67 -7.85
C SER A 147 -27.22 -6.03 -9.24
N THR A 148 -28.31 -5.45 -9.76
CA THR A 148 -28.29 -4.69 -11.01
C THR A 148 -27.62 -3.33 -10.88
N ASP A 149 -27.41 -2.86 -9.66
CA ASP A 149 -26.79 -1.60 -9.30
C ASP A 149 -25.39 -1.88 -8.74
N GLU A 150 -24.37 -1.41 -9.45
CA GLU A 150 -22.96 -1.55 -9.07
C GLU A 150 -22.67 -0.80 -7.77
N ASP A 151 -23.42 0.25 -7.45
CA ASP A 151 -23.31 1.00 -6.19
C ASP A 151 -23.62 0.14 -4.94
N ASN A 152 -24.11 -1.09 -5.09
CA ASN A 152 -24.28 -2.04 -3.97
C ASN A 152 -23.04 -2.90 -3.67
N GLU A 153 -21.91 -2.65 -4.30
CA GLU A 153 -20.66 -3.37 -4.04
C GLU A 153 -20.24 -3.27 -2.56
N TYR A 154 -20.30 -2.03 -2.01
CA TYR A 154 -19.98 -1.79 -0.59
C TYR A 154 -20.82 -2.64 0.37
N PHE A 155 -22.06 -2.96 -0.01
CA PHE A 155 -22.95 -3.76 0.81
C PHE A 155 -22.50 -5.25 0.82
N SER A 156 -22.12 -5.79 -0.33
CA SER A 156 -21.62 -7.17 -0.46
C SER A 156 -20.31 -7.34 0.29
N ASP A 157 -19.39 -6.40 0.15
CA ASP A 157 -18.13 -6.35 0.88
C ASP A 157 -18.36 -6.25 2.40
N GLY A 158 -19.29 -5.37 2.80
CA GLY A 158 -19.64 -5.20 4.20
C GLY A 158 -20.19 -6.46 4.86
N ILE A 159 -21.07 -7.21 4.16
CA ILE A 159 -21.58 -8.51 4.66
C ILE A 159 -20.45 -9.51 4.86
N SER A 160 -19.51 -9.61 3.90
CA SER A 160 -18.37 -10.52 3.99
C SER A 160 -17.49 -10.17 5.19
N GLU A 161 -17.28 -8.88 5.42
CA GLU A 161 -16.47 -8.38 6.52
C GLU A 161 -17.14 -8.60 7.88
N GLU A 162 -18.44 -8.38 7.99
CA GLU A 162 -19.18 -8.68 9.23
C GLU A 162 -19.12 -10.17 9.57
N LEU A 163 -19.28 -11.06 8.57
CA LEU A 163 -19.10 -12.49 8.77
C LEU A 163 -17.69 -12.84 9.24
N LEU A 164 -16.67 -12.22 8.65
CA LEU A 164 -15.29 -12.37 9.09
C LEU A 164 -15.12 -11.96 10.56
N ASN A 165 -15.64 -10.78 10.95
CA ASN A 165 -15.56 -10.27 12.30
C ASN A 165 -16.24 -11.18 13.34
N VAL A 166 -17.34 -11.84 12.94
CA VAL A 166 -18.03 -12.80 13.78
C VAL A 166 -17.21 -14.08 13.95
N LEU A 167 -16.69 -14.62 12.85
CA LEU A 167 -15.90 -15.85 12.87
C LEU A 167 -14.57 -15.70 13.62
N VAL A 168 -13.99 -14.51 13.61
CA VAL A 168 -12.78 -14.18 14.40
C VAL A 168 -12.99 -14.38 15.90
N ARG A 169 -14.22 -14.22 16.41
CA ARG A 169 -14.55 -14.38 17.83
C ARG A 169 -14.77 -15.85 18.24
N VAL A 170 -14.70 -16.77 17.28
CA VAL A 170 -14.85 -18.20 17.56
C VAL A 170 -13.54 -18.76 18.08
N ASP A 171 -13.52 -19.22 19.33
CA ASP A 171 -12.34 -19.80 19.93
C ASP A 171 -11.88 -21.04 19.17
N GLY A 172 -10.59 -21.11 18.88
CA GLY A 172 -9.98 -22.25 18.17
C GLY A 172 -10.11 -22.19 16.64
N LEU A 173 -10.84 -21.23 16.07
CA LEU A 173 -10.93 -21.02 14.63
C LEU A 173 -9.89 -19.99 14.14
N GLY A 174 -8.95 -20.41 13.29
CA GLY A 174 -8.06 -19.50 12.58
C GLY A 174 -8.84 -18.78 11.48
N VAL A 175 -8.84 -17.43 11.46
CA VAL A 175 -9.49 -16.67 10.39
C VAL A 175 -8.46 -15.81 9.68
N ALA A 176 -8.39 -15.94 8.36
CA ALA A 176 -7.52 -15.09 7.54
C ALA A 176 -7.93 -13.61 7.69
N SER A 177 -6.95 -12.70 7.66
CA SER A 177 -7.23 -11.27 7.77
C SER A 177 -8.08 -10.77 6.60
N ARG A 178 -8.84 -9.69 6.85
CA ARG A 178 -9.61 -9.02 5.81
C ARG A 178 -8.73 -8.62 4.62
N THR A 179 -7.63 -7.95 4.88
CA THR A 179 -6.74 -7.44 3.83
C THR A 179 -6.22 -8.57 2.94
N SER A 180 -5.87 -9.71 3.53
CA SER A 180 -5.41 -10.88 2.79
C SER A 180 -6.53 -11.52 1.97
N SER A 181 -7.72 -11.70 2.55
CA SER A 181 -8.88 -12.29 1.87
C SER A 181 -9.38 -11.40 0.73
N PHE A 182 -9.45 -10.09 0.95
CA PHE A 182 -9.94 -9.12 -0.04
C PHE A 182 -8.96 -8.83 -1.18
N ALA A 183 -7.69 -9.20 -1.03
CA ALA A 183 -6.72 -9.17 -2.14
C ALA A 183 -7.13 -10.11 -3.30
N TYR A 184 -8.00 -11.08 -3.03
CA TYR A 184 -8.53 -12.02 -4.04
C TYR A 184 -9.88 -11.59 -4.62
N LYS A 185 -10.34 -10.36 -4.37
CA LYS A 185 -11.56 -9.82 -4.98
C LYS A 185 -11.45 -9.86 -6.51
N GLY A 186 -12.41 -10.51 -7.18
CA GLY A 186 -12.40 -10.68 -8.63
C GLY A 186 -11.30 -11.61 -9.16
N SER A 187 -10.59 -12.34 -8.28
CA SER A 187 -9.58 -13.32 -8.69
C SER A 187 -10.19 -14.45 -9.51
N LYS A 188 -9.45 -14.90 -10.52
CA LYS A 188 -9.80 -16.10 -11.34
C LYS A 188 -9.21 -17.40 -10.74
N LEU A 189 -8.50 -17.29 -9.62
CA LEU A 189 -7.93 -18.46 -8.94
C LEU A 189 -9.06 -19.28 -8.28
N GLY A 190 -8.96 -20.62 -8.35
CA GLY A 190 -9.88 -21.49 -7.63
C GLY A 190 -9.64 -21.48 -6.11
N ALA A 191 -10.67 -21.84 -5.34
CA ALA A 191 -10.65 -21.85 -3.88
C ALA A 191 -9.43 -22.57 -3.28
N ALA A 192 -9.04 -23.72 -3.81
CA ALA A 192 -7.86 -24.47 -3.37
C ALA A 192 -6.52 -23.72 -3.56
N ALA A 193 -6.40 -22.90 -4.60
CA ALA A 193 -5.21 -22.09 -4.83
C ALA A 193 -5.16 -20.92 -3.84
N ILE A 194 -6.27 -20.22 -3.66
CA ILE A 194 -6.41 -19.11 -2.70
C ILE A 194 -6.14 -19.60 -1.27
N ALA A 195 -6.71 -20.73 -0.88
CA ALA A 195 -6.52 -21.30 0.45
C ALA A 195 -5.06 -21.63 0.75
N ARG A 196 -4.31 -22.16 -0.23
CA ARG A 196 -2.87 -22.42 -0.09
C ARG A 196 -2.07 -21.14 0.11
N GLU A 197 -2.39 -20.08 -0.62
CA GLU A 197 -1.71 -18.78 -0.48
C GLU A 197 -2.04 -18.12 0.87
N LEU A 198 -3.29 -18.22 1.32
CA LEU A 198 -3.75 -17.71 2.61
C LEU A 198 -3.42 -18.64 3.78
N LYS A 199 -2.91 -19.87 3.51
CA LYS A 199 -2.58 -20.91 4.51
C LYS A 199 -3.78 -21.27 5.40
N VAL A 200 -4.95 -21.41 4.80
CA VAL A 200 -6.18 -21.82 5.47
C VAL A 200 -6.69 -23.14 4.92
N GLY A 201 -7.43 -23.91 5.75
CA GLY A 201 -8.04 -25.16 5.33
C GLY A 201 -9.36 -24.98 4.58
N HIS A 202 -10.06 -23.86 4.83
CA HIS A 202 -11.40 -23.64 4.31
C HIS A 202 -11.55 -22.27 3.68
N ILE A 203 -12.46 -22.18 2.68
CA ILE A 203 -12.88 -20.95 2.04
C ILE A 203 -14.38 -20.76 2.24
N LEU A 204 -14.77 -19.60 2.74
CA LEU A 204 -16.14 -19.11 2.69
C LEU A 204 -16.26 -18.14 1.52
N GLU A 205 -17.09 -18.47 0.56
CA GLU A 205 -17.42 -17.59 -0.57
C GLU A 205 -18.92 -17.45 -0.73
N GLY A 206 -19.35 -16.47 -1.51
CA GLY A 206 -20.77 -16.24 -1.70
C GLY A 206 -21.10 -15.11 -2.66
N SER A 207 -22.39 -14.80 -2.71
CA SER A 207 -22.92 -13.69 -3.50
C SER A 207 -24.06 -12.98 -2.76
N VAL A 208 -24.20 -11.69 -3.03
CA VAL A 208 -25.27 -10.86 -2.48
C VAL A 208 -26.01 -10.19 -3.63
N ARG A 209 -27.34 -10.28 -3.62
CA ARG A 209 -28.22 -9.53 -4.52
C ARG A 209 -29.20 -8.70 -3.69
N LYS A 210 -29.09 -7.39 -3.78
CA LYS A 210 -29.98 -6.43 -3.16
C LYS A 210 -30.93 -5.84 -4.22
N SER A 211 -32.21 -5.79 -3.92
CA SER A 211 -33.23 -5.19 -4.79
C SER A 211 -34.31 -4.53 -3.92
N GLY A 212 -34.26 -3.20 -3.82
CA GLY A 212 -35.11 -2.46 -2.89
C GLY A 212 -34.90 -2.92 -1.44
N ASN A 213 -35.97 -3.38 -0.79
CA ASN A 213 -35.95 -3.89 0.58
C ASN A 213 -35.76 -5.42 0.68
N ARG A 214 -35.36 -6.08 -0.41
CA ARG A 214 -35.07 -7.53 -0.39
C ARG A 214 -33.59 -7.78 -0.61
N VAL A 215 -33.08 -8.77 0.12
CA VAL A 215 -31.72 -9.27 -0.04
C VAL A 215 -31.74 -10.78 -0.22
N ARG A 216 -30.97 -11.25 -1.20
CA ARG A 216 -30.67 -12.67 -1.38
C ARG A 216 -29.18 -12.86 -1.18
N ILE A 217 -28.80 -13.69 -0.20
CA ILE A 217 -27.43 -14.05 0.10
C ILE A 217 -27.28 -15.53 -0.15
N THR A 218 -26.33 -15.91 -0.99
CA THR A 218 -25.87 -17.29 -1.13
C THR A 218 -24.49 -17.38 -0.51
N ALA A 219 -24.27 -18.33 0.39
CA ALA A 219 -22.99 -18.57 1.01
C ALA A 219 -22.66 -20.07 0.99
N GLN A 220 -21.38 -20.39 0.81
CA GLN A 220 -20.89 -21.75 0.76
C GLN A 220 -19.51 -21.86 1.40
N LEU A 221 -19.34 -22.92 2.21
CA LEU A 221 -18.10 -23.27 2.86
C LEU A 221 -17.46 -24.44 2.10
N ILE A 222 -16.23 -24.28 1.68
CA ILE A 222 -15.47 -25.22 0.86
C ILE A 222 -14.28 -25.73 1.67
N ASP A 223 -14.14 -27.04 1.79
CA ASP A 223 -12.92 -27.71 2.16
C ASP A 223 -11.94 -27.57 0.97
N ALA A 224 -10.88 -26.80 1.16
CA ALA A 224 -9.97 -26.43 0.09
C ALA A 224 -8.97 -27.56 -0.27
N GLU A 225 -8.76 -28.53 0.62
CA GLU A 225 -7.90 -29.69 0.36
C GLU A 225 -8.62 -30.70 -0.53
N GLN A 226 -9.91 -30.93 -0.26
CA GLN A 226 -10.72 -31.92 -0.97
C GLN A 226 -11.54 -31.32 -2.12
N ASP A 227 -11.52 -29.98 -2.28
CA ASP A 227 -12.35 -29.22 -3.23
C ASP A 227 -13.84 -29.62 -3.13
N ARG A 228 -14.35 -29.67 -1.90
CA ARG A 228 -15.67 -30.17 -1.56
C ARG A 228 -16.45 -29.15 -0.75
N HIS A 229 -17.71 -28.93 -1.13
CA HIS A 229 -18.63 -28.14 -0.31
C HIS A 229 -18.98 -28.87 0.97
N LEU A 230 -18.63 -28.28 2.12
CA LEU A 230 -19.06 -28.75 3.44
C LEU A 230 -20.47 -28.25 3.75
N TRP A 231 -20.80 -27.07 3.29
CA TRP A 231 -22.09 -26.43 3.52
C TRP A 231 -22.39 -25.42 2.40
N SER A 232 -23.67 -25.28 2.07
CA SER A 232 -24.18 -24.25 1.16
C SER A 232 -25.62 -23.90 1.53
N ALA A 233 -25.94 -22.61 1.57
CA ALA A 233 -27.30 -22.13 1.81
C ALA A 233 -27.60 -20.85 1.05
N THR A 234 -28.89 -20.61 0.80
CA THR A 234 -29.40 -19.38 0.21
C THR A 234 -30.47 -18.80 1.11
N TYR A 235 -30.30 -17.53 1.46
CA TYR A 235 -31.21 -16.75 2.27
C TYR A 235 -31.91 -15.71 1.38
N ASP A 236 -33.22 -15.70 1.35
CA ASP A 236 -34.04 -14.73 0.63
C ASP A 236 -34.99 -14.09 1.64
N ARG A 237 -34.66 -12.90 2.12
CA ARG A 237 -35.30 -12.22 3.24
C ARG A 237 -35.51 -10.73 2.94
N GLU A 238 -36.20 -10.05 3.86
CA GLU A 238 -36.19 -8.60 3.88
C GLU A 238 -34.85 -8.07 4.41
N LEU A 239 -34.47 -6.87 3.99
CA LEU A 239 -33.21 -6.25 4.39
C LEU A 239 -33.14 -5.98 5.89
N ASN A 240 -34.29 -5.79 6.55
CA ASN A 240 -34.39 -5.64 8.00
C ASN A 240 -33.90 -6.88 8.76
N ASP A 241 -33.90 -8.05 8.13
CA ASP A 241 -33.46 -9.31 8.74
C ASP A 241 -31.95 -9.57 8.57
N ILE A 242 -31.19 -8.58 8.05
CA ILE A 242 -29.79 -8.79 7.66
C ILE A 242 -28.93 -9.31 8.80
N PHE A 243 -29.14 -8.86 10.03
CA PHE A 243 -28.39 -9.31 11.19
C PHE A 243 -28.73 -10.76 11.56
N ALA A 244 -30.00 -11.13 11.50
CA ALA A 244 -30.43 -12.53 11.72
C ALA A 244 -29.83 -13.47 10.66
N ILE A 245 -29.69 -13.02 9.41
CA ILE A 245 -29.07 -13.79 8.33
C ILE A 245 -27.56 -13.99 8.63
N GLN A 246 -26.88 -12.96 9.10
CA GLN A 246 -25.45 -13.04 9.46
C GLN A 246 -25.24 -14.02 10.61
N ASP A 247 -26.10 -14.02 11.63
CA ASP A 247 -26.09 -14.98 12.73
C ASP A 247 -26.33 -16.41 12.23
N GLU A 248 -27.32 -16.61 11.36
CA GLU A 248 -27.63 -17.93 10.78
C GLU A 248 -26.42 -18.47 9.98
N ILE A 249 -25.77 -17.64 9.16
CA ILE A 249 -24.59 -18.04 8.37
C ILE A 249 -23.43 -18.40 9.30
N ALA A 250 -23.10 -17.55 10.25
CA ALA A 250 -21.97 -17.76 11.16
C ALA A 250 -22.16 -19.05 11.99
N ASN A 251 -23.35 -19.28 12.53
CA ASN A 251 -23.66 -20.50 13.29
C ASN A 251 -23.65 -21.76 12.43
N ALA A 252 -24.07 -21.67 11.15
CA ALA A 252 -24.00 -22.77 10.21
C ALA A 252 -22.54 -23.14 9.89
N ILE A 253 -21.65 -22.16 9.72
CA ILE A 253 -20.21 -22.37 9.50
C ILE A 253 -19.58 -23.06 10.72
N VAL A 254 -19.81 -22.53 11.92
CA VAL A 254 -19.32 -23.15 13.17
C VAL A 254 -19.83 -24.60 13.31
N THR A 255 -21.08 -24.84 12.93
CA THR A 255 -21.66 -26.20 12.94
C THR A 255 -21.00 -27.12 11.91
N ALA A 256 -20.75 -26.62 10.69
CA ALA A 256 -20.09 -27.40 9.64
C ALA A 256 -18.63 -27.75 9.99
N LEU A 257 -17.95 -26.89 10.75
CA LEU A 257 -16.57 -27.12 11.22
C LEU A 257 -16.49 -27.80 12.59
N ARG A 258 -17.62 -28.19 13.20
CA ARG A 258 -17.67 -28.72 14.58
C ARG A 258 -16.76 -29.93 14.79
N ASP A 259 -16.72 -30.87 13.84
CA ASP A 259 -15.94 -32.10 13.97
C ASP A 259 -14.44 -31.82 13.96
N GLU A 260 -14.02 -30.73 13.29
CA GLU A 260 -12.63 -30.29 13.24
C GLU A 260 -12.26 -29.39 14.45
N LEU A 261 -13.24 -28.70 15.00
CA LEU A 261 -13.07 -27.86 16.19
C LEU A 261 -13.00 -28.68 17.50
N GLN A 262 -13.36 -29.97 17.50
CA GLN A 262 -13.24 -30.83 18.69
C GLN A 262 -11.79 -31.34 18.87
N PRO A 263 -11.20 -31.25 20.10
CA PRO A 263 -11.84 -31.16 21.41
C PRO A 263 -11.89 -29.74 22.01
N LEU A 264 -11.52 -28.71 21.31
CA LEU A 264 -11.34 -27.35 21.84
C LEU A 264 -12.66 -26.61 22.11
N VAL A 265 -13.75 -27.01 21.45
CA VAL A 265 -15.04 -26.28 21.50
C VAL A 265 -16.19 -27.23 21.83
N ALA A 266 -16.15 -27.88 22.98
CA ALA A 266 -17.26 -28.79 23.43
C ALA A 266 -18.57 -28.04 23.68
N ALA A 267 -18.58 -26.72 23.78
CA ALA A 267 -19.75 -25.86 23.90
C ALA A 267 -19.42 -24.46 23.40
N ALA A 268 -19.25 -24.31 22.08
CA ALA A 268 -19.21 -22.95 21.51
C ALA A 268 -20.59 -22.31 21.78
N PRO A 269 -20.63 -21.15 22.48
CA PRO A 269 -21.88 -20.42 22.63
C PRO A 269 -22.38 -20.07 21.21
N VAL A 270 -23.71 -19.99 21.06
CA VAL A 270 -24.33 -19.44 19.86
C VAL A 270 -23.67 -18.10 19.60
N VAL A 271 -22.96 -18.00 18.47
CA VAL A 271 -22.32 -16.75 18.07
C VAL A 271 -23.44 -15.79 17.67
N ALA A 272 -23.69 -14.79 18.47
CA ALA A 272 -24.65 -13.73 18.13
C ALA A 272 -23.88 -12.55 17.53
N VAL A 273 -24.22 -12.19 16.30
CA VAL A 273 -23.86 -10.88 15.75
C VAL A 273 -24.63 -9.85 16.56
N ARG A 274 -23.97 -9.11 17.44
CA ARG A 274 -24.62 -7.94 18.01
C ARG A 274 -24.78 -6.94 16.88
N ALA A 275 -26.03 -6.77 16.42
CA ALA A 275 -26.41 -5.57 15.72
C ALA A 275 -26.23 -4.40 16.70
N ASP A 276 -25.14 -3.64 16.54
CA ASP A 276 -24.88 -2.47 17.40
C ASP A 276 -25.84 -1.32 17.06
N THR A 277 -26.73 -1.51 16.09
CA THR A 277 -27.78 -0.57 15.68
C THR A 277 -29.00 -1.33 15.15
N GLU A 278 -30.21 -0.83 15.44
CA GLU A 278 -31.44 -1.26 14.81
C GLU A 278 -31.81 -0.36 13.62
N ASN A 279 -31.07 0.73 13.41
CA ASN A 279 -31.31 1.68 12.34
C ASN A 279 -30.64 1.21 11.04
N LEU A 280 -31.43 0.66 10.12
CA LEU A 280 -30.94 0.12 8.86
C LEU A 280 -30.26 1.19 7.97
N GLU A 281 -30.77 2.43 7.96
CA GLU A 281 -30.16 3.54 7.20
C GLU A 281 -28.78 3.85 7.78
N ALA A 282 -28.65 3.96 9.09
CA ALA A 282 -27.36 4.16 9.77
C ALA A 282 -26.38 3.04 9.44
N TYR A 283 -26.84 1.78 9.46
CA TYR A 283 -26.00 0.65 9.11
C TYR A 283 -25.49 0.68 7.66
N GLN A 284 -26.34 0.98 6.70
CA GLN A 284 -25.95 1.07 5.30
C GLN A 284 -24.94 2.19 5.06
N LEU A 285 -25.15 3.36 5.65
CA LEU A 285 -24.21 4.48 5.57
C LEU A 285 -22.88 4.15 6.25
N TYR A 286 -22.92 3.42 7.38
CA TYR A 286 -21.72 2.93 8.06
C TYR A 286 -20.89 2.03 7.15
N LEU A 287 -21.50 1.06 6.47
CA LEU A 287 -20.78 0.17 5.55
C LEU A 287 -20.14 0.97 4.40
N LYS A 288 -20.86 1.93 3.82
CA LYS A 288 -20.33 2.79 2.75
C LYS A 288 -19.18 3.67 3.24
N ALA A 289 -19.35 4.32 4.39
CA ALA A 289 -18.30 5.14 4.99
C ALA A 289 -17.03 4.33 5.29
N ARG A 290 -17.22 3.11 5.78
CA ARG A 290 -16.14 2.18 6.11
C ARG A 290 -15.38 1.71 4.88
N GLU A 291 -16.07 1.41 3.78
CA GLU A 291 -15.45 1.09 2.49
C GLU A 291 -14.53 2.22 2.04
N LEU A 292 -15.03 3.46 1.98
CA LEU A 292 -14.24 4.64 1.61
C LEU A 292 -13.03 4.84 2.52
N PHE A 293 -13.22 4.67 3.84
CA PHE A 293 -12.14 4.76 4.82
C PHE A 293 -11.06 3.71 4.58
N ILE A 294 -11.43 2.44 4.34
CA ILE A 294 -10.47 1.35 4.13
C ILE A 294 -9.75 1.49 2.79
N ALA A 295 -10.47 1.84 1.73
CA ALA A 295 -9.90 2.10 0.42
C ALA A 295 -9.02 3.36 0.36
N ARG A 296 -9.09 4.21 1.41
CA ARG A 296 -8.45 5.54 1.43
C ARG A 296 -8.90 6.42 0.26
N GLN A 297 -10.16 6.30 -0.12
CA GLN A 297 -10.81 7.07 -1.17
C GLN A 297 -11.81 8.03 -0.55
N ASP A 298 -11.88 9.25 -1.07
CA ASP A 298 -12.79 10.31 -0.61
C ASP A 298 -13.04 10.32 0.91
N LEU A 299 -11.94 10.50 1.68
CA LEU A 299 -12.01 10.52 3.14
C LEU A 299 -12.91 11.65 3.67
N ALA A 300 -13.10 12.72 2.90
CA ALA A 300 -14.04 13.79 3.26
C ALA A 300 -15.49 13.29 3.22
N GLU A 301 -15.85 12.50 2.21
CA GLU A 301 -17.15 11.84 2.16
C GLU A 301 -17.29 10.80 3.27
N ALA A 302 -16.27 10.01 3.55
CA ALA A 302 -16.29 9.05 4.66
C ALA A 302 -16.62 9.74 5.99
N VAL A 303 -16.01 10.91 6.27
CA VAL A 303 -16.35 11.71 7.46
C VAL A 303 -17.82 12.13 7.46
N ARG A 304 -18.33 12.70 6.35
CA ARG A 304 -19.75 13.12 6.26
C ARG A 304 -20.71 11.96 6.49
N LEU A 305 -20.41 10.81 5.92
CA LEU A 305 -21.23 9.61 6.09
C LEU A 305 -21.21 9.11 7.54
N PHE A 306 -20.04 9.03 8.19
CA PHE A 306 -19.97 8.65 9.60
C PHE A 306 -20.65 9.68 10.51
N GLU A 307 -20.55 10.98 10.23
CA GLU A 307 -21.30 12.02 10.95
C GLU A 307 -22.80 11.78 10.83
N ARG A 308 -23.27 11.46 9.62
CA ARG A 308 -24.68 11.13 9.39
C ARG A 308 -25.11 9.84 10.13
N VAL A 309 -24.23 8.84 10.18
CA VAL A 309 -24.48 7.61 10.97
C VAL A 309 -24.75 7.92 12.43
N VAL A 310 -23.89 8.69 13.07
CA VAL A 310 -24.03 9.00 14.51
C VAL A 310 -25.14 10.01 14.80
N GLU A 311 -25.59 10.76 13.82
CA GLU A 311 -26.81 11.57 13.90
C GLU A 311 -28.08 10.71 13.86
N LEU A 312 -28.12 9.71 12.95
CA LEU A 312 -29.26 8.80 12.81
C LEU A 312 -29.41 7.85 13.98
N ASP A 313 -28.29 7.39 14.51
CA ASP A 313 -28.23 6.53 15.70
C ASP A 313 -27.06 6.93 16.60
N PRO A 314 -27.29 7.84 17.57
CA PRO A 314 -26.26 8.23 18.55
C PRO A 314 -25.84 7.11 19.50
N GLY A 315 -26.56 5.98 19.52
CA GLY A 315 -26.23 4.76 20.28
C GLY A 315 -25.31 3.80 19.54
N PHE A 316 -25.06 4.01 18.24
CA PHE A 316 -24.26 3.13 17.42
C PHE A 316 -22.76 3.28 17.71
N ALA A 317 -22.21 2.45 18.60
CA ALA A 317 -20.82 2.53 19.05
C ALA A 317 -19.81 2.43 17.91
N ARG A 318 -19.98 1.48 16.97
CA ARG A 318 -19.09 1.33 15.80
C ARG A 318 -19.19 2.50 14.82
N GLY A 319 -20.31 3.21 14.77
CA GLY A 319 -20.43 4.46 14.01
C GLY A 319 -19.49 5.54 14.55
N TRP A 320 -19.46 5.69 15.89
CA TRP A 320 -18.53 6.61 16.55
C TRP A 320 -17.07 6.17 16.42
N GLU A 321 -16.78 4.86 16.51
CA GLU A 321 -15.45 4.30 16.25
C GLU A 321 -14.96 4.63 14.84
N GLY A 322 -15.80 4.44 13.82
CA GLY A 322 -15.48 4.77 12.43
C GLY A 322 -15.20 6.26 12.23
N LEU A 323 -16.03 7.12 12.84
CA LEU A 323 -15.82 8.57 12.83
C LEU A 323 -14.48 8.95 13.48
N ALA A 324 -14.18 8.35 14.64
CA ALA A 324 -12.91 8.57 15.32
C ALA A 324 -11.73 8.16 14.44
N ALA A 325 -11.79 6.99 13.81
CA ALA A 325 -10.72 6.45 13.01
C ALA A 325 -10.44 7.30 11.75
N VAL A 326 -11.47 7.73 11.02
CA VAL A 326 -11.29 8.57 9.83
C VAL A 326 -10.79 9.96 10.20
N CYS A 327 -11.33 10.60 11.24
CA CYS A 327 -10.87 11.90 11.71
C CYS A 327 -9.42 11.85 12.22
N GLY A 328 -9.01 10.73 12.85
CA GLY A 328 -7.64 10.55 13.34
C GLY A 328 -6.56 10.54 12.26
N ILE A 329 -6.92 10.23 11.01
CA ILE A 329 -5.94 10.11 9.91
C ILE A 329 -6.08 11.14 8.80
N ILE A 330 -7.24 11.78 8.62
CA ILE A 330 -7.59 12.56 7.43
C ILE A 330 -6.61 13.71 7.14
N GLU A 331 -6.06 14.33 8.18
CA GLU A 331 -5.07 15.40 8.04
C GLU A 331 -3.77 14.92 7.37
N SER A 332 -3.46 13.63 7.48
CA SER A 332 -2.32 13.00 6.78
C SER A 332 -2.55 12.88 5.27
N TRP A 333 -3.78 13.08 4.81
CA TRP A 333 -4.19 13.16 3.39
C TRP A 333 -4.41 14.60 2.92
N GLY A 334 -3.95 15.60 3.70
CA GLY A 334 -3.98 17.01 3.30
C GLY A 334 -5.28 17.77 3.58
N ILE A 335 -6.29 17.11 4.14
CA ILE A 335 -7.58 17.74 4.46
C ILE A 335 -7.49 18.31 5.87
N ARG A 336 -7.53 19.65 5.99
CA ARG A 336 -7.31 20.41 7.25
C ARG A 336 -8.23 21.61 7.36
N ASP A 337 -9.43 21.53 6.84
CA ASP A 337 -10.43 22.59 6.81
C ASP A 337 -11.13 22.82 8.18
N ARG A 338 -10.93 21.90 9.13
CA ARG A 338 -11.43 21.95 10.51
C ARG A 338 -10.53 21.17 11.46
N ASP A 339 -10.77 21.25 12.78
CA ASP A 339 -10.05 20.48 13.80
C ASP A 339 -10.56 19.02 13.85
N TYR A 340 -9.99 18.19 12.99
CA TYR A 340 -10.30 16.76 12.95
C TYR A 340 -9.77 16.01 14.16
N GLN A 341 -8.69 16.47 14.79
CA GLN A 341 -8.12 15.81 15.97
C GLN A 341 -9.02 15.96 17.19
N ALA A 342 -9.60 17.13 17.41
CA ALA A 342 -10.60 17.33 18.45
C ALA A 342 -11.83 16.44 18.20
N ARG A 343 -12.28 16.35 16.94
CA ARG A 343 -13.42 15.50 16.58
C ARG A 343 -13.11 14.01 16.77
N ALA A 344 -11.89 13.58 16.44
CA ALA A 344 -11.44 12.20 16.69
C ALA A 344 -11.47 11.85 18.17
N ARG A 345 -10.97 12.74 19.04
CA ARG A 345 -11.01 12.55 20.51
C ARG A 345 -12.44 12.46 21.04
N GLU A 346 -13.31 13.35 20.60
CA GLU A 346 -14.72 13.33 20.98
C GLU A 346 -15.39 12.01 20.58
N ALA A 347 -15.25 11.62 19.32
CA ALA A 347 -15.85 10.41 18.78
C ALA A 347 -15.31 9.15 19.45
N ALA A 348 -13.98 9.07 19.68
CA ALA A 348 -13.37 7.95 20.38
C ALA A 348 -13.87 7.80 21.82
N ASN A 349 -13.96 8.91 22.56
CA ASN A 349 -14.52 8.89 23.92
C ASN A 349 -15.99 8.46 23.93
N ARG A 350 -16.77 8.93 22.94
CA ARG A 350 -18.18 8.53 22.82
C ARG A 350 -18.33 7.05 22.50
N ALA A 351 -17.53 6.53 21.59
CA ALA A 351 -17.49 5.10 21.26
C ALA A 351 -17.24 4.25 22.52
N LEU A 352 -16.22 4.61 23.32
CA LEU A 352 -15.85 3.90 24.54
C LEU A 352 -16.90 4.02 25.68
N GLN A 353 -17.68 5.11 25.72
CA GLN A 353 -18.82 5.21 26.64
C GLN A 353 -19.94 4.24 26.27
N LEU A 354 -20.13 3.99 24.98
CA LEU A 354 -21.16 3.09 24.48
C LEU A 354 -20.70 1.63 24.53
N ASP A 355 -19.46 1.35 24.12
CA ASP A 355 -18.85 0.02 24.19
C ASP A 355 -17.36 0.12 24.58
N PRO A 356 -17.02 -0.12 25.86
CA PRO A 356 -15.63 -0.10 26.33
C PRO A 356 -14.74 -1.20 25.76
N SER A 357 -15.31 -2.22 25.10
CA SER A 357 -14.57 -3.35 24.52
C SER A 357 -13.96 -3.04 23.14
N LEU A 358 -14.30 -1.89 22.54
CA LEU A 358 -13.75 -1.46 21.26
C LEU A 358 -12.27 -1.10 21.38
N SER A 359 -11.47 -1.62 20.47
CA SER A 359 -10.01 -1.44 20.46
C SER A 359 -9.56 -0.16 19.75
N MET A 360 -10.12 0.10 18.57
CA MET A 360 -9.70 1.22 17.72
C MET A 360 -9.81 2.60 18.41
N PRO A 361 -10.85 2.91 19.20
CA PRO A 361 -10.93 4.20 19.86
C PRO A 361 -9.77 4.47 20.83
N TRP A 362 -9.26 3.45 21.53
CA TRP A 362 -8.06 3.58 22.38
C TRP A 362 -6.83 3.93 21.56
N ALA A 363 -6.65 3.27 20.41
CA ALA A 363 -5.54 3.57 19.50
C ALA A 363 -5.65 4.99 18.92
N VAL A 364 -6.85 5.44 18.57
CA VAL A 364 -7.10 6.83 18.12
C VAL A 364 -6.72 7.83 19.21
N LEU A 365 -7.17 7.63 20.44
CA LEU A 365 -6.81 8.51 21.57
C LEU A 365 -5.30 8.59 21.76
N ALA A 366 -4.58 7.46 21.66
CA ALA A 366 -3.13 7.43 21.72
C ALA A 366 -2.48 8.28 20.60
N MET A 367 -3.01 8.20 19.36
CA MET A 367 -2.50 8.96 18.23
C MET A 367 -2.76 10.46 18.38
N THR A 368 -3.87 10.88 18.96
CA THR A 368 -4.18 12.31 19.12
C THR A 368 -3.25 13.02 20.10
N LEU A 369 -2.58 12.30 21.01
CA LEU A 369 -1.59 12.89 21.92
C LEU A 369 -0.35 13.46 21.21
N LYS A 370 -0.08 13.04 19.98
CA LYS A 370 1.05 13.55 19.19
C LYS A 370 0.92 15.01 18.76
N GLN A 371 -0.27 15.57 18.82
CA GLN A 371 -0.51 16.98 18.47
C GLN A 371 0.01 17.94 19.56
N ASP A 372 0.06 17.46 20.79
CA ASP A 372 0.44 18.25 21.96
C ASP A 372 1.93 18.02 22.26
N TRP A 373 2.79 18.98 21.94
CA TRP A 373 4.20 18.96 22.29
C TRP A 373 4.45 19.69 23.61
N PRO A 374 5.21 19.12 24.54
CA PRO A 374 5.84 17.78 24.49
C PRO A 374 4.81 16.63 24.61
N VAL A 375 5.05 15.53 23.87
CA VAL A 375 4.17 14.36 23.86
C VAL A 375 4.25 13.62 25.21
N ASP A 376 3.12 13.28 25.78
CA ASP A 376 3.06 12.35 26.92
C ASP A 376 3.13 10.89 26.42
N TYR A 377 4.36 10.42 26.16
CA TYR A 377 4.60 9.06 25.69
C TYR A 377 4.17 7.99 26.69
N VAL A 378 4.21 8.27 28.00
CA VAL A 378 3.76 7.30 29.01
C VAL A 378 2.27 7.04 28.83
N ARG A 379 1.48 8.11 28.81
CA ARG A 379 0.03 8.03 28.60
C ARG A 379 -0.30 7.42 27.24
N GLN A 380 0.47 7.74 26.21
CA GLN A 380 0.30 7.17 24.87
C GLN A 380 0.45 5.64 24.86
N PHE A 381 1.48 5.10 25.53
CA PHE A 381 1.68 3.65 25.63
C PHE A 381 0.63 2.97 26.50
N GLU A 382 0.13 3.61 27.56
CA GLU A 382 -1.01 3.09 28.31
C GLU A 382 -2.25 2.90 27.43
N LEU A 383 -2.56 3.88 26.59
CA LEU A 383 -3.68 3.82 25.66
C LEU A 383 -3.49 2.74 24.58
N PHE A 384 -2.27 2.59 24.04
CA PHE A 384 -1.96 1.49 23.13
C PHE A 384 -2.05 0.12 23.81
N ALA A 385 -1.67 0.00 25.08
CA ALA A 385 -1.84 -1.23 25.83
C ALA A 385 -3.33 -1.59 25.94
N GLN A 386 -4.19 -0.63 26.31
CA GLN A 386 -5.64 -0.83 26.33
C GLN A 386 -6.19 -1.25 24.96
N ALA A 387 -5.71 -0.64 23.87
CA ALA A 387 -6.11 -1.04 22.53
C ALA A 387 -5.75 -2.51 22.23
N THR A 388 -4.52 -2.94 22.54
CA THR A 388 -4.07 -4.31 22.28
C THR A 388 -4.60 -5.35 23.27
N GLU A 389 -5.05 -4.93 24.45
CA GLU A 389 -5.77 -5.78 25.41
C GLU A 389 -7.23 -5.99 24.99
N ALA A 390 -7.90 -4.92 24.51
CA ALA A 390 -9.28 -4.99 24.03
C ALA A 390 -9.39 -5.88 22.77
N ASP A 391 -8.44 -5.77 21.85
CA ASP A 391 -8.34 -6.68 20.69
C ASP A 391 -6.86 -6.96 20.34
N PRO A 392 -6.31 -8.12 20.75
CA PRO A 392 -4.96 -8.55 20.41
C PRO A 392 -4.70 -8.77 18.90
N ARG A 393 -5.74 -8.67 18.08
CA ARG A 393 -5.68 -8.84 16.61
C ARG A 393 -5.81 -7.51 15.86
N ASN A 394 -5.94 -6.40 16.57
CA ASN A 394 -5.95 -5.07 15.95
C ASN A 394 -4.56 -4.71 15.41
N SER A 395 -4.30 -5.06 14.15
CA SER A 395 -3.05 -4.78 13.44
C SER A 395 -2.69 -3.28 13.41
N THR A 396 -3.70 -2.41 13.31
CA THR A 396 -3.52 -0.95 13.30
C THR A 396 -3.00 -0.43 14.65
N ALA A 397 -3.43 -1.00 15.77
CA ALA A 397 -2.92 -0.62 17.09
C ALA A 397 -1.42 -0.93 17.22
N TYR A 398 -0.95 -2.09 16.74
CA TYR A 398 0.47 -2.42 16.69
C TYR A 398 1.24 -1.49 15.74
N LEU A 399 0.71 -1.24 14.53
CA LEU A 399 1.33 -0.29 13.62
C LEU A 399 1.51 1.08 14.28
N TRP A 400 0.48 1.64 14.89
CA TRP A 400 0.54 2.98 15.49
C TRP A 400 1.43 3.01 16.73
N ARG A 401 1.47 1.95 17.54
CA ARG A 401 2.40 1.83 18.66
C ARG A 401 3.85 1.76 18.18
N SER A 402 4.10 1.08 17.06
CA SER A 402 5.44 1.05 16.45
C SER A 402 5.93 2.44 16.02
N LEU A 403 5.04 3.33 15.57
CA LEU A 403 5.40 4.70 15.24
C LEU A 403 5.89 5.46 16.48
N ALA A 404 5.24 5.28 17.63
CA ALA A 404 5.71 5.88 18.88
C ALA A 404 7.08 5.34 19.31
N TRP A 405 7.35 4.04 19.12
CA TRP A 405 8.67 3.47 19.35
C TRP A 405 9.72 4.00 18.37
N LEU A 406 9.38 4.19 17.09
CA LEU A 406 10.25 4.82 16.11
C LEU A 406 10.60 6.25 16.50
N GLU A 407 9.63 7.03 16.94
CA GLU A 407 9.85 8.40 17.41
C GLU A 407 10.83 8.46 18.58
N LEU A 408 10.71 7.54 19.53
CA LEU A 408 11.58 7.41 20.67
C LEU A 408 12.94 6.75 20.36
N GLY A 409 13.15 6.24 19.14
CA GLY A 409 14.37 5.56 18.73
C GLY A 409 14.50 4.11 19.23
N PHE A 410 13.48 3.51 19.84
CA PHE A 410 13.51 2.10 20.24
C PHE A 410 13.12 1.18 19.06
N PHE A 411 14.03 1.09 18.09
CA PHE A 411 13.77 0.42 16.80
C PHE A 411 13.47 -1.08 16.94
N ASP A 412 14.11 -1.78 17.89
CA ASP A 412 13.83 -3.21 18.13
C ASP A 412 12.38 -3.43 18.59
N ARG A 413 11.87 -2.54 19.46
CA ARG A 413 10.46 -2.57 19.89
C ARG A 413 9.52 -2.24 18.75
N ALA A 414 9.88 -1.26 17.93
CA ALA A 414 9.12 -0.93 16.73
C ALA A 414 9.05 -2.11 15.76
N LEU A 415 10.18 -2.80 15.51
CA LEU A 415 10.21 -4.00 14.67
C LEU A 415 9.32 -5.11 15.21
N ALA A 416 9.34 -5.37 16.52
CA ALA A 416 8.49 -6.40 17.13
C ALA A 416 6.99 -6.12 16.90
N ASP A 417 6.56 -4.85 17.05
CA ASP A 417 5.18 -4.45 16.76
C ASP A 417 4.83 -4.52 15.26
N LEU A 418 5.78 -4.13 14.39
CA LEU A 418 5.60 -4.21 12.94
C LEU A 418 5.56 -5.66 12.45
N ASP A 419 6.39 -6.54 13.02
CA ASP A 419 6.34 -7.97 12.74
C ASP A 419 5.00 -8.55 13.18
N ARG A 420 4.51 -8.19 14.38
CA ARG A 420 3.20 -8.62 14.85
C ARG A 420 2.06 -8.11 13.95
N CYS A 421 2.14 -6.86 13.51
CA CYS A 421 1.19 -6.29 12.55
C CYS A 421 1.19 -7.09 11.23
N LEU A 422 2.36 -7.43 10.68
CA LEU A 422 2.50 -8.18 9.44
C LEU A 422 2.18 -9.68 9.59
N GLU A 423 2.29 -10.26 10.78
CA GLU A 423 1.75 -11.60 11.08
C GLU A 423 0.23 -11.61 11.01
N LEU A 424 -0.42 -10.58 11.53
CA LEU A 424 -1.87 -10.43 11.52
C LEU A 424 -2.38 -10.07 10.13
N GLU A 425 -1.69 -9.16 9.45
CA GLU A 425 -2.03 -8.68 8.11
C GLU A 425 -0.78 -8.63 7.20
N PRO A 426 -0.43 -9.74 6.53
CA PRO A 426 0.78 -9.83 5.70
C PRO A 426 0.87 -8.77 4.60
N ASN A 427 -0.27 -8.29 4.11
CA ASN A 427 -0.38 -7.30 3.04
C ASN A 427 -0.57 -5.85 3.54
N TYR A 428 -0.26 -5.56 4.81
CA TYR A 428 -0.39 -4.21 5.36
C TYR A 428 0.75 -3.30 4.88
N ARG A 429 0.52 -2.60 3.77
CA ARG A 429 1.52 -1.77 3.07
C ARG A 429 2.27 -0.80 4.00
N ASN A 430 1.54 -0.10 4.88
CA ASN A 430 2.14 0.85 5.83
C ASN A 430 3.09 0.17 6.82
N ALA A 431 2.75 -1.02 7.32
CA ALA A 431 3.62 -1.75 8.24
C ALA A 431 4.91 -2.19 7.54
N ALA A 432 4.84 -2.72 6.31
CA ALA A 432 6.00 -3.10 5.52
C ALA A 432 6.94 -1.90 5.27
N ARG A 433 6.38 -0.73 4.93
CA ARG A 433 7.15 0.51 4.75
C ARG A 433 7.85 0.93 6.04
N HIS A 434 7.16 0.96 7.17
CA HIS A 434 7.77 1.36 8.45
C HIS A 434 8.78 0.33 8.95
N LYS A 435 8.62 -0.95 8.62
CA LYS A 435 9.63 -1.97 8.87
C LYS A 435 10.92 -1.68 8.11
N ALA A 436 10.80 -1.32 6.82
CA ALA A 436 11.96 -0.90 6.04
C ALA A 436 12.65 0.36 6.63
N LEU A 437 11.86 1.34 7.12
CA LEU A 437 12.40 2.51 7.81
C LEU A 437 13.11 2.15 9.13
N ALA A 438 12.52 1.30 9.96
CA ALA A 438 13.14 0.84 11.21
C ALA A 438 14.50 0.20 10.94
N LEU A 439 14.59 -0.69 9.95
CA LEU A 439 15.84 -1.33 9.52
C LEU A 439 16.87 -0.30 9.03
N LEU A 440 16.42 0.69 8.27
CA LEU A 440 17.28 1.78 7.79
C LEU A 440 17.88 2.58 8.95
N PHE A 441 17.05 2.96 9.92
CA PHE A 441 17.49 3.72 11.10
C PHE A 441 18.44 2.95 12.00
N MET A 442 18.34 1.63 12.06
CA MET A 442 19.29 0.74 12.71
C MET A 442 20.62 0.60 11.95
N GLY A 443 20.69 1.07 10.70
CA GLY A 443 21.85 0.88 9.82
C GLY A 443 21.88 -0.46 9.09
N ARG A 444 20.79 -1.25 9.16
CA ARG A 444 20.60 -2.50 8.38
C ARG A 444 20.17 -2.15 6.95
N THR A 445 20.98 -1.30 6.29
CA THR A 445 20.64 -0.63 5.03
C THR A 445 20.36 -1.63 3.90
N ASP A 446 21.09 -2.76 3.83
CA ASP A 446 20.87 -3.76 2.78
C ASP A 446 19.52 -4.45 2.89
N GLU A 447 19.11 -4.75 4.12
CA GLU A 447 17.80 -5.35 4.39
C GLU A 447 16.67 -4.36 4.13
N ALA A 448 16.85 -3.12 4.58
CA ALA A 448 15.90 -2.04 4.34
C ALA A 448 15.66 -1.82 2.85
N LEU A 449 16.72 -1.75 2.04
CA LEU A 449 16.61 -1.54 0.61
C LEU A 449 16.00 -2.73 -0.11
N ARG A 450 16.34 -3.97 0.26
CA ARG A 450 15.67 -5.16 -0.33
C ARG A 450 14.17 -5.15 -0.07
N LEU A 451 13.76 -4.84 1.16
CA LEU A 451 12.34 -4.77 1.52
C LEU A 451 11.62 -3.62 0.79
N PHE A 452 12.30 -2.49 0.64
CA PHE A 452 11.82 -1.34 -0.11
C PHE A 452 11.66 -1.67 -1.60
N GLU A 453 12.68 -2.24 -2.25
CA GLU A 453 12.66 -2.64 -3.66
C GLU A 453 11.57 -3.68 -3.94
N GLN A 454 11.42 -4.66 -3.06
CA GLN A 454 10.33 -5.64 -3.13
C GLN A 454 8.97 -4.95 -2.99
N GLY A 455 8.84 -4.02 -2.07
CA GLY A 455 7.62 -3.25 -1.86
C GLY A 455 7.23 -2.41 -3.07
N VAL A 456 8.20 -1.77 -3.74
CA VAL A 456 7.98 -1.03 -4.98
C VAL A 456 7.58 -1.98 -6.12
N ALA A 457 8.28 -3.09 -6.30
CA ALA A 457 8.00 -4.06 -7.36
C ALA A 457 6.60 -4.69 -7.27
N THR A 458 6.08 -4.83 -6.06
CA THR A 458 4.74 -5.37 -5.79
C THR A 458 3.65 -4.31 -5.63
N GLY A 459 3.99 -3.02 -5.82
CA GLY A 459 3.07 -1.91 -5.58
C GLY A 459 2.71 -1.67 -4.12
N PHE A 460 3.42 -2.29 -3.17
CA PHE A 460 3.23 -2.11 -1.73
C PHE A 460 3.75 -0.77 -1.22
N ILE A 461 4.82 -0.24 -1.84
CA ILE A 461 5.42 1.06 -1.50
C ILE A 461 5.30 1.92 -2.74
N THR A 462 4.38 2.86 -2.74
CA THR A 462 4.07 3.73 -3.89
C THR A 462 4.41 5.19 -3.63
N SER A 463 4.68 5.59 -2.38
CA SER A 463 4.94 6.99 -2.02
C SER A 463 5.71 7.10 -0.70
N ARG A 464 6.21 8.30 -0.40
CA ARG A 464 6.96 8.62 0.83
C ARG A 464 8.24 7.80 0.97
N ALA A 465 9.04 7.82 -0.07
CA ALA A 465 10.32 7.13 -0.16
C ALA A 465 11.52 8.04 0.15
N GLU A 466 11.28 9.24 0.65
CA GLU A 466 12.27 10.29 0.93
C GLU A 466 13.46 9.81 1.77
N ASN A 467 13.21 8.97 2.77
CA ASN A 467 14.29 8.40 3.61
C ASN A 467 15.25 7.47 2.85
N PHE A 468 14.84 6.95 1.68
CA PHE A 468 15.66 6.07 0.85
C PHE A 468 16.53 6.81 -0.17
N VAL A 469 16.28 8.12 -0.39
CA VAL A 469 17.06 8.96 -1.31
C VAL A 469 18.54 8.95 -0.96
N GLY A 470 18.89 9.24 0.29
CA GLY A 470 20.27 9.24 0.75
C GLY A 470 20.98 7.89 0.61
N PRO A 471 20.42 6.78 1.11
CA PRO A 471 20.98 5.43 0.96
C PRO A 471 21.18 4.97 -0.49
N LEU A 472 20.23 5.28 -1.38
CA LEU A 472 20.35 4.97 -2.81
C LEU A 472 21.44 5.81 -3.48
N LEU A 473 21.53 7.09 -3.13
CA LEU A 473 22.58 7.97 -3.63
C LEU A 473 23.96 7.50 -3.20
N ALA A 474 24.12 7.10 -1.94
CA ALA A 474 25.37 6.56 -1.41
C ALA A 474 25.85 5.28 -2.14
N ARG A 475 24.93 4.56 -2.80
CA ARG A 475 25.23 3.41 -3.66
C ARG A 475 25.44 3.75 -5.13
N GLY A 476 25.40 5.04 -5.48
CA GLY A 476 25.51 5.51 -6.85
C GLY A 476 24.27 5.24 -7.72
N ASN A 477 23.13 4.84 -7.13
CA ASN A 477 21.90 4.59 -7.86
C ASN A 477 21.13 5.90 -8.12
N THR A 478 21.74 6.78 -8.91
CA THR A 478 21.19 8.11 -9.24
C THR A 478 19.88 8.04 -10.03
N LEU A 479 19.67 6.97 -10.81
CA LEU A 479 18.42 6.80 -11.56
C LEU A 479 17.24 6.55 -10.60
N ALA A 480 17.38 5.62 -9.64
CA ALA A 480 16.35 5.37 -8.66
C ALA A 480 16.04 6.63 -7.83
N VAL A 481 17.07 7.39 -7.44
CA VAL A 481 16.89 8.66 -6.73
C VAL A 481 16.08 9.67 -7.54
N ARG A 482 16.37 9.81 -8.84
CA ARG A 482 15.59 10.70 -9.73
C ARG A 482 14.14 10.27 -9.84
N LEU A 483 13.88 8.97 -10.06
CA LEU A 483 12.52 8.42 -10.15
C LEU A 483 11.73 8.65 -8.85
N LEU A 484 12.36 8.44 -7.69
CA LEU A 484 11.72 8.73 -6.41
C LEU A 484 11.41 10.22 -6.22
N MET A 485 12.31 11.10 -6.65
CA MET A 485 12.08 12.55 -6.56
C MET A 485 11.06 13.06 -7.59
N ASP A 486 10.92 12.40 -8.75
CA ASP A 486 9.86 12.69 -9.72
C ASP A 486 8.48 12.29 -9.15
N ASP A 487 8.40 11.17 -8.43
CA ASP A 487 7.17 10.72 -7.74
C ASP A 487 6.72 11.67 -6.60
N MET A 488 7.64 12.48 -6.08
CA MET A 488 7.33 13.51 -5.06
C MET A 488 6.68 14.77 -5.65
N THR A 489 6.44 14.84 -6.95
CA THR A 489 5.86 16.01 -7.66
C THR A 489 6.58 17.33 -7.38
N LEU A 490 7.90 17.27 -7.20
CA LEU A 490 8.73 18.45 -6.97
C LEU A 490 8.95 19.21 -8.28
N ASP A 491 8.91 20.55 -8.20
CA ASP A 491 9.36 21.39 -9.31
C ASP A 491 10.77 20.99 -9.76
N PRO A 492 11.06 20.90 -11.07
CA PRO A 492 12.38 20.47 -11.57
C PRO A 492 13.55 21.29 -11.00
N ALA A 493 13.40 22.60 -10.80
CA ALA A 493 14.45 23.45 -10.23
C ALA A 493 14.67 23.12 -8.74
N VAL A 494 13.59 22.87 -7.97
CA VAL A 494 13.66 22.44 -6.56
C VAL A 494 14.34 21.08 -6.46
N ARG A 495 13.92 20.12 -7.29
CA ARG A 495 14.53 18.80 -7.36
C ARG A 495 16.02 18.85 -7.65
N ASP A 496 16.44 19.63 -8.65
CA ASP A 496 17.86 19.73 -9.06
C ASP A 496 18.70 20.40 -7.95
N ILE A 497 18.15 21.38 -7.23
CA ILE A 497 18.79 22.00 -6.07
C ILE A 497 18.99 20.95 -4.95
N LEU A 498 17.99 20.15 -4.65
CA LEU A 498 18.05 19.13 -3.60
C LEU A 498 19.06 18.04 -3.97
N LEU A 499 19.05 17.56 -5.21
CA LEU A 499 20.01 16.56 -5.72
C LEU A 499 21.45 17.08 -5.66
N ASP A 500 21.72 18.30 -6.14
CA ASP A 500 23.06 18.89 -6.08
C ASP A 500 23.53 19.10 -4.63
N SER A 501 22.61 19.43 -3.73
CA SER A 501 22.94 19.62 -2.31
C SER A 501 23.31 18.31 -1.62
N LEU A 502 22.63 17.21 -1.96
CA LEU A 502 22.93 15.87 -1.48
C LEU A 502 24.29 15.35 -2.02
N GLN A 503 24.60 15.64 -3.28
CA GLN A 503 25.84 15.22 -3.92
C GLN A 503 27.06 16.07 -3.50
N HIS A 504 26.82 17.34 -3.16
CA HIS A 504 27.86 18.31 -2.81
C HIS A 504 27.52 19.04 -1.51
N PRO A 505 27.47 18.35 -0.34
CA PRO A 505 27.17 18.97 0.93
C PRO A 505 28.20 20.07 1.25
N GLY A 506 27.72 21.27 1.52
CA GLY A 506 28.58 22.41 1.88
C GLY A 506 28.71 23.54 0.88
N LYS A 507 28.17 23.41 -0.36
CA LYS A 507 28.07 24.55 -1.29
C LYS A 507 27.08 25.61 -0.77
N ALA A 508 27.33 26.89 -1.15
CA ALA A 508 26.54 28.05 -0.71
C ALA A 508 25.03 27.80 -0.73
N ARG A 509 24.39 27.99 0.43
CA ARG A 509 23.05 27.48 0.73
C ARG A 509 21.96 28.54 0.70
N ALA A 510 22.33 29.82 0.95
CA ALA A 510 21.36 30.90 1.13
C ALA A 510 20.43 31.10 -0.08
N ASP A 511 20.97 31.10 -1.31
CA ASP A 511 20.16 31.28 -2.52
C ASP A 511 19.23 30.09 -2.79
N ARG A 512 19.66 28.88 -2.40
CA ARG A 512 18.92 27.64 -2.61
C ARG A 512 17.75 27.51 -1.64
N ARG A 513 17.96 27.89 -0.37
CA ARG A 513 16.94 27.87 0.66
C ARG A 513 15.71 28.69 0.27
N GLY A 514 15.91 29.91 -0.21
CA GLY A 514 14.80 30.78 -0.59
C GLY A 514 13.94 30.24 -1.76
N VAL A 515 14.51 29.43 -2.65
CA VAL A 515 13.74 28.75 -3.71
C VAL A 515 12.87 27.65 -3.11
N ILE A 516 13.43 26.83 -2.22
CA ILE A 516 12.74 25.73 -1.55
C ILE A 516 11.61 26.25 -0.66
N GLU A 517 11.89 27.26 0.17
CA GLU A 517 10.87 27.85 1.06
C GLU A 517 9.70 28.42 0.26
N ARG A 518 9.95 29.09 -0.87
CA ARG A 518 8.86 29.58 -1.74
C ARG A 518 8.01 28.47 -2.30
N PHE A 519 8.63 27.40 -2.79
CA PHE A 519 7.91 26.26 -3.34
C PHE A 519 7.02 25.57 -2.29
N PHE A 520 7.55 25.28 -1.11
CA PHE A 520 6.79 24.62 -0.03
C PHE A 520 5.79 25.53 0.67
N SER A 521 5.89 26.85 0.51
CA SER A 521 4.93 27.83 1.03
C SER A 521 3.85 28.22 0.01
N ASP A 522 3.98 27.76 -1.23
CA ASP A 522 3.02 28.04 -2.29
C ASP A 522 1.80 27.11 -2.13
N PRO A 523 0.60 27.66 -1.87
CA PRO A 523 -0.60 26.86 -1.72
C PRO A 523 -1.03 26.18 -3.02
N ASP A 524 -0.55 26.66 -4.17
CA ASP A 524 -0.86 26.10 -5.50
C ASP A 524 0.16 25.04 -5.94
N SER A 525 1.19 24.76 -5.13
CA SER A 525 2.17 23.73 -5.46
C SER A 525 1.61 22.33 -5.28
N GLU A 526 1.79 21.47 -6.30
CA GLU A 526 1.28 20.10 -6.34
C GLU A 526 2.21 19.06 -5.68
N TYR A 527 3.06 19.44 -4.73
CA TYR A 527 3.97 18.48 -4.10
C TYR A 527 3.22 17.45 -3.24
N VAL A 528 3.83 16.28 -3.06
CA VAL A 528 3.24 15.21 -2.23
C VAL A 528 3.07 15.70 -0.79
N VAL A 529 1.84 15.72 -0.34
CA VAL A 529 1.48 16.12 1.03
C VAL A 529 2.20 15.20 2.04
N GLY A 530 3.03 15.78 2.89
CA GLY A 530 3.74 15.08 3.96
C GLY A 530 5.26 15.07 3.84
N LEU A 531 5.85 15.54 2.71
CA LEU A 531 7.29 15.75 2.63
C LEU A 531 7.75 16.83 3.63
N GLY A 532 6.98 17.93 3.77
CA GLY A 532 7.29 19.03 4.67
C GLY A 532 8.68 19.64 4.44
N LEU A 533 9.09 20.58 5.27
CA LEU A 533 10.39 21.24 5.16
C LEU A 533 11.53 20.50 5.88
N THR A 534 11.24 19.50 6.71
CA THR A 534 12.30 18.81 7.49
C THR A 534 13.32 18.13 6.56
N HIS A 535 12.89 17.31 5.60
CA HIS A 535 13.81 16.64 4.67
C HIS A 535 14.56 17.62 3.77
N PRO A 536 13.92 18.61 3.11
CA PRO A 536 14.63 19.64 2.36
C PRO A 536 15.71 20.35 3.17
N TYR A 537 15.45 20.76 4.41
CA TYR A 537 16.47 21.36 5.27
C TYR A 537 17.59 20.39 5.64
N LEU A 538 17.26 19.11 5.93
CA LEU A 538 18.28 18.08 6.15
C LEU A 538 19.19 17.93 4.93
N TRP A 539 18.62 17.83 3.73
CA TRP A 539 19.38 17.65 2.48
C TRP A 539 20.22 18.88 2.12
N LEU A 540 19.75 20.08 2.50
CA LEU A 540 20.55 21.30 2.43
C LEU A 540 21.64 21.35 3.50
N GLY A 541 21.53 20.57 4.57
CA GLY A 541 22.37 20.61 5.76
C GLY A 541 22.08 21.80 6.67
N GLU A 542 20.88 22.36 6.60
CA GLU A 542 20.36 23.40 7.49
C GLU A 542 19.74 22.73 8.74
N PHE A 543 20.61 22.16 9.58
CA PHE A 543 20.20 21.30 10.69
C PHE A 543 19.41 22.02 11.78
N ASP A 544 19.72 23.29 12.05
CA ASP A 544 18.97 24.06 13.04
C ASP A 544 17.55 24.30 12.57
N LEU A 545 17.35 24.68 11.30
CA LEU A 545 16.03 24.86 10.72
C LEU A 545 15.26 23.53 10.67
N ALA A 546 15.92 22.43 10.31
CA ALA A 546 15.30 21.10 10.36
C ALA A 546 14.84 20.72 11.77
N GLY A 547 15.59 21.17 12.80
CA GLY A 547 15.23 20.98 14.20
C GLY A 547 13.99 21.75 14.64
N GLU A 548 13.75 22.92 14.08
CA GLU A 548 12.63 23.80 14.41
C GLU A 548 11.31 23.40 13.69
N THR A 549 11.39 22.60 12.61
CA THR A 549 10.19 22.24 11.83
C THR A 549 9.22 21.36 12.63
N ARG A 550 7.91 21.61 12.44
CA ARG A 550 6.82 20.80 13.00
C ARG A 550 5.94 20.24 11.88
N ASP A 551 6.57 19.47 10.98
CA ASP A 551 5.88 18.92 9.80
C ASP A 551 5.01 17.72 10.20
N GLY A 552 3.82 17.96 10.72
CA GLY A 552 2.79 16.95 10.96
C GLY A 552 3.21 15.74 11.83
N VAL A 553 2.45 14.68 11.75
CA VAL A 553 2.61 13.44 12.56
C VAL A 553 3.92 12.70 12.31
N SER A 554 4.60 12.95 11.19
CA SER A 554 5.80 12.20 10.78
C SER A 554 7.13 12.86 11.18
N SER A 555 7.12 14.07 11.73
CA SER A 555 8.35 14.86 11.94
C SER A 555 9.33 14.23 12.94
N ALA A 556 8.83 13.48 13.91
CA ALA A 556 9.66 12.79 14.91
C ALA A 556 10.38 11.57 14.31
N ILE A 557 9.73 10.84 13.40
CA ILE A 557 10.32 9.68 12.73
C ILE A 557 11.44 10.13 11.80
N VAL A 558 11.25 11.24 11.08
CA VAL A 558 12.26 11.84 10.20
C VAL A 558 13.52 12.24 10.95
N ALA A 559 13.41 12.61 12.23
CA ALA A 559 14.57 12.91 13.05
C ALA A 559 15.64 11.79 13.06
N TRP A 560 15.23 10.53 12.86
CA TRP A 560 16.12 9.39 12.86
C TRP A 560 16.82 9.11 11.52
N ASP A 561 16.64 9.96 10.51
CA ASP A 561 17.37 9.80 9.26
C ASP A 561 18.88 9.82 9.50
N ARG A 562 19.59 8.88 8.89
CA ARG A 562 21.05 8.79 8.94
C ARG A 562 21.73 9.68 7.90
N TYR A 563 20.98 10.28 7.03
CA TYR A 563 21.46 11.08 5.93
C TYR A 563 20.86 12.49 5.99
N PRO A 564 21.67 13.55 5.91
CA PRO A 564 23.14 13.60 5.77
C PRO A 564 23.90 13.30 7.08
N ALA A 565 25.17 12.91 6.91
CA ALA A 565 26.05 12.66 8.06
C ALA A 565 26.16 13.91 8.98
N GLY A 566 26.19 13.69 10.29
CA GLY A 566 26.29 14.76 11.29
C GLY A 566 24.95 15.26 11.83
N TRP A 567 23.83 14.94 11.21
CA TRP A 567 22.52 15.35 11.70
C TRP A 567 22.23 14.85 13.12
N ARG A 568 22.37 13.55 13.39
CA ARG A 568 21.99 12.91 14.68
C ARG A 568 22.69 13.47 15.93
N ASN A 569 23.76 14.22 15.77
CA ASN A 569 24.46 14.86 16.89
C ASN A 569 24.46 16.39 16.79
N SER A 570 23.74 16.94 15.81
CA SER A 570 23.58 18.40 15.67
C SER A 570 22.73 19.00 16.77
N ALA A 571 22.86 20.33 16.97
CA ALA A 571 22.01 21.08 17.89
C ALA A 571 20.54 20.98 17.50
N GLY A 572 20.23 21.07 16.20
CA GLY A 572 18.88 20.92 15.67
C GLY A 572 18.23 19.57 15.99
N PHE A 573 18.96 18.45 15.84
CA PHE A 573 18.46 17.14 16.23
C PHE A 573 18.11 17.07 17.72
N LYS A 574 19.03 17.54 18.57
CA LYS A 574 18.82 17.54 20.02
C LYS A 574 17.64 18.42 20.42
N HIS A 575 17.55 19.61 19.83
CA HIS A 575 16.43 20.51 20.03
C HIS A 575 15.08 19.87 19.65
N LYS A 576 15.02 19.21 18.49
CA LYS A 576 13.81 18.54 18.01
C LYS A 576 13.35 17.46 18.98
N LEU A 577 14.23 16.58 19.41
CA LEU A 577 13.90 15.51 20.35
C LEU A 577 13.48 16.03 21.73
N ASP A 578 14.12 17.11 22.21
CA ASP A 578 13.76 17.74 23.48
C ASP A 578 12.38 18.41 23.39
N ALA A 579 12.11 19.17 22.35
CA ALA A 579 10.82 19.83 22.13
C ALA A 579 9.66 18.81 22.03
N GLN A 580 9.91 17.63 21.47
CA GLN A 580 8.92 16.55 21.37
C GLN A 580 8.70 15.78 22.68
N GLY A 581 9.54 15.97 23.69
CA GLY A 581 9.46 15.23 24.95
C GLY A 581 10.22 13.89 24.95
N VAL A 582 10.93 13.56 23.87
CA VAL A 582 11.71 12.32 23.75
C VAL A 582 12.79 12.22 24.82
N THR A 583 13.57 13.27 25.01
CA THR A 583 14.63 13.30 26.01
C THR A 583 14.11 13.19 27.45
N ALA A 584 12.94 13.78 27.73
CA ALA A 584 12.26 13.64 29.02
C ALA A 584 11.85 12.18 29.28
N TYR A 585 11.33 11.50 28.27
CA TYR A 585 11.03 10.07 28.35
C TYR A 585 12.29 9.22 28.62
N TRP A 586 13.39 9.48 27.89
CA TRP A 586 14.64 8.74 28.06
C TRP A 586 15.26 8.90 29.44
N ARG A 587 15.26 10.09 30.00
CA ARG A 587 15.79 10.33 31.35
C ARG A 587 15.06 9.50 32.41
N LYS A 588 13.78 9.19 32.19
CA LYS A 588 12.95 8.42 33.13
C LYS A 588 12.94 6.92 32.84
N HIS A 589 13.00 6.50 31.58
CA HIS A 589 12.77 5.13 31.14
C HIS A 589 14.00 4.47 30.49
N GLY A 590 15.12 5.20 30.39
CA GLY A 590 16.35 4.75 29.75
C GLY A 590 16.48 5.19 28.29
N TYR A 591 17.71 5.28 27.82
CA TYR A 591 18.04 5.67 26.45
C TYR A 591 17.91 4.46 25.50
N PRO A 592 17.59 4.67 24.22
CA PRO A 592 17.59 3.60 23.24
C PRO A 592 19.05 3.13 22.97
N PRO A 593 19.27 1.91 22.45
CA PRO A 593 20.59 1.29 22.35
C PRO A 593 21.65 2.12 21.61
N GLN A 594 21.23 2.89 20.60
CA GLN A 594 22.13 3.72 19.79
C GLN A 594 22.43 5.10 20.43
N CYS A 595 21.83 5.44 21.56
CA CYS A 595 22.04 6.72 22.22
C CYS A 595 22.52 6.53 23.67
N ARG A 596 23.37 7.44 24.13
CA ARG A 596 23.88 7.42 25.51
C ARG A 596 23.95 8.85 26.08
N PRO A 597 23.74 9.01 27.39
CA PRO A 597 23.87 10.31 28.03
C PRO A 597 25.33 10.77 28.03
N VAL A 598 25.51 12.10 27.89
CA VAL A 598 26.80 12.79 28.01
C VAL A 598 26.64 13.83 29.11
N GLY A 599 27.14 13.54 30.32
CA GLY A 599 26.88 14.37 31.49
C GLY A 599 25.43 14.32 31.94
N ALA A 600 24.95 15.39 32.58
CA ALA A 600 23.61 15.47 33.15
C ALA A 600 22.53 15.96 32.17
N ALA A 601 22.94 16.72 31.16
CA ALA A 601 22.00 17.47 30.32
C ALA A 601 22.05 17.11 28.83
N ASP A 602 23.10 16.44 28.37
CA ASP A 602 23.34 16.15 26.95
C ASP A 602 23.35 14.65 26.65
N PHE A 603 23.33 14.29 25.36
CA PHE A 603 23.40 12.93 24.86
C PHE A 603 24.08 12.88 23.49
N THR A 604 24.51 11.69 23.09
CA THR A 604 25.03 11.41 21.74
C THR A 604 24.39 10.13 21.21
N CYS A 605 24.17 10.09 19.88
CA CYS A 605 23.61 8.95 19.18
C CYS A 605 24.52 8.51 18.01
N ASP A 606 24.58 7.21 17.75
CA ASP A 606 25.39 6.61 16.68
C ASP A 606 24.63 6.58 15.34
#